data_2fa8a29f480e508fb7b5d6b246d53ab8
#
_entry.id   2fa8a29f480e508fb7b5d6b246d53ab8
#
_cell.length_a   1.000
_cell.length_b   1.000
_cell.length_c   1.000
_cell.angle_alpha   90.00
_cell.angle_beta   90.00
_cell.angle_gamma   90.00
#
_symmetry.space_group_name_H-M   'P 1'
#
loop_
_entity.id
_entity.type
_entity.pdbx_description
1 polymer ?
#
loop_
_entity_poly.entity_id
_entity_poly.type
_entity_poly.pdbx_seq_one_letter_code
_entity_poly.pdbx_strand_id
1 'polypeptide(L)'
;MLLIGGAVVVSRHSTYEQKEKEAENGTETASVSRVVKQPADLTFWYSDESYQEFFEKAAEEYYEDTGIVVDAEYQDSMDYMDAVYTVTMQGEAFPDLYMIGSDELEEAYLYGLAAENTASDIYESTVAANAVTASTYKEKMYAYPLSYNTCLFVYKNGYFETEPETLQAIIDYSNDNEPPENVQYLLEWDVNDAFYDFPFISNSVSFVKDEVETMQVNYDEDLYNEDLEFFSQSLESFSIDASTVTEASVISDFNDGKTLCEIIDSDSVAGLTGTDYEI
;
A
#
# COMPACT_ATOMS: atom_id res chain seq x y z
N MET A 1 -1.60 -12.14 7.27
CA MET A 1 -1.95 -11.05 6.35
C MET A 1 -0.87 -10.00 6.49
N LEU A 2 0.03 -9.97 5.53
CA LEU A 2 1.11 -8.97 5.52
C LEU A 2 0.47 -7.66 5.07
N LEU A 3 0.39 -6.68 5.97
CA LEU A 3 -0.13 -5.36 5.63
C LEU A 3 1.06 -4.45 5.33
N ILE A 4 1.23 -4.12 4.07
CA ILE A 4 2.04 -2.98 3.67
C ILE A 4 1.10 -1.78 3.70
N GLY A 5 1.12 -1.02 4.77
CA GLY A 5 0.26 0.16 4.93
C GLY A 5 1.07 1.43 4.85
N GLY A 6 0.60 2.40 4.07
CA GLY A 6 1.10 3.76 4.12
C GLY A 6 0.58 4.49 5.36
N ALA A 7 1.43 5.23 6.04
CA ALA A 7 1.06 6.07 7.16
C ALA A 7 1.64 7.47 6.99
N VAL A 8 0.90 8.50 7.42
CA VAL A 8 1.39 9.87 7.47
C VAL A 8 1.88 10.17 8.88
N VAL A 9 3.12 10.60 8.98
CA VAL A 9 3.75 10.94 10.27
C VAL A 9 3.95 12.45 10.36
N VAL A 10 3.57 13.01 11.50
CA VAL A 10 3.74 14.43 11.79
C VAL A 10 5.11 14.67 12.38
N SER A 11 5.89 15.56 11.79
CA SER A 11 7.18 15.96 12.31
C SER A 11 7.06 16.72 13.65
N ARG A 12 7.98 16.47 14.59
CA ARG A 12 8.01 17.12 15.92
C ARG A 12 8.42 18.58 15.91
N HIS A 13 8.87 19.14 14.78
CA HIS A 13 9.38 20.50 14.75
C HIS A 13 8.31 21.49 14.28
N SER A 14 7.67 22.12 15.20
CA SER A 14 6.95 23.38 14.99
C SER A 14 7.79 24.53 15.55
N THR A 15 7.94 25.56 14.76
CA THR A 15 8.58 26.86 15.04
C THR A 15 10.06 27.02 14.63
N TYR A 16 10.24 27.43 13.38
CA TYR A 16 11.33 28.32 13.03
C TYR A 16 10.77 29.55 12.30
N GLU A 17 11.05 30.74 12.85
CA GLU A 17 10.79 32.03 12.21
C GLU A 17 11.52 32.10 10.86
N GLN A 18 10.76 32.31 9.79
CA GLN A 18 11.31 32.59 8.47
C GLN A 18 12.12 33.90 8.50
N LYS A 19 13.41 33.83 8.22
CA LYS A 19 14.20 34.94 7.77
C LYS A 19 14.07 35.07 6.25
N GLU A 20 13.36 36.11 5.82
CA GLU A 20 13.35 36.57 4.44
C GLU A 20 14.79 36.77 3.93
N LYS A 21 15.11 36.12 2.80
CA LYS A 21 16.22 36.52 1.93
C LYS A 21 15.63 36.86 0.57
N GLU A 22 15.52 38.19 0.33
CA GLU A 22 15.43 38.74 -1.02
C GLU A 22 16.69 38.38 -1.83
N ALA A 23 16.49 37.87 -3.03
CA ALA A 23 17.50 37.93 -4.08
C ALA A 23 16.85 38.35 -5.40
N GLU A 24 17.20 39.59 -5.77
CA GLU A 24 16.87 40.20 -7.06
C GLU A 24 17.64 39.54 -8.24
N ASN A 25 16.98 39.63 -9.37
CA ASN A 25 17.48 39.89 -10.75
C ASN A 25 17.60 38.72 -11.73
N GLY A 26 16.84 38.91 -12.82
CA GLY A 26 17.38 38.78 -14.19
C GLY A 26 16.55 38.01 -15.19
N THR A 27 15.57 38.64 -15.85
CA THR A 27 15.20 38.60 -17.28
C THR A 27 15.38 37.31 -18.13
N GLU A 28 14.38 36.68 -18.65
CA GLU A 28 13.72 36.82 -19.96
C GLU A 28 12.73 35.68 -20.28
N THR A 29 11.54 36.10 -20.61
CA THR A 29 10.47 35.57 -21.45
C THR A 29 10.50 34.11 -21.94
N ALA A 30 9.62 33.29 -21.34
CA ALA A 30 8.75 32.36 -22.03
C ALA A 30 7.41 32.34 -21.27
N SER A 31 6.30 32.64 -21.95
CA SER A 31 4.97 32.69 -21.36
C SER A 31 4.46 31.27 -21.05
N VAL A 32 4.85 30.75 -19.93
CA VAL A 32 4.14 29.69 -19.21
C VAL A 32 3.35 30.40 -18.13
N SER A 33 2.05 30.18 -18.07
CA SER A 33 1.21 30.65 -16.96
C SER A 33 1.87 30.17 -15.66
N ARG A 34 2.63 31.06 -15.04
CA ARG A 34 3.10 30.89 -13.68
C ARG A 34 1.86 31.05 -12.80
N VAL A 35 1.28 29.93 -12.41
CA VAL A 35 0.49 29.91 -11.17
C VAL A 35 1.48 30.38 -10.10
N VAL A 36 1.26 31.56 -9.55
CA VAL A 36 2.05 32.07 -8.42
C VAL A 36 1.67 31.16 -7.26
N LYS A 37 2.50 30.14 -6.98
CA LYS A 37 2.34 29.29 -5.78
C LYS A 37 2.39 30.26 -4.60
N GLN A 38 1.34 30.31 -3.79
CA GLN A 38 1.39 31.00 -2.52
C GLN A 38 2.43 30.28 -1.62
N PRO A 39 3.08 30.97 -0.69
CA PRO A 39 3.94 30.31 0.28
C PRO A 39 3.11 29.24 0.99
N ALA A 40 3.65 28.02 1.10
CA ALA A 40 2.99 26.95 1.83
C ALA A 40 3.01 27.23 3.34
N ASP A 41 1.90 26.93 4.00
CA ASP A 41 1.80 26.94 5.46
C ASP A 41 2.31 25.60 6.05
N LEU A 42 2.14 24.51 5.30
CA LEU A 42 2.59 23.17 5.65
C LEU A 42 3.21 22.49 4.42
N THR A 43 4.23 21.68 4.65
CA THR A 43 4.88 20.83 3.64
C THR A 43 4.62 19.37 3.94
N PHE A 44 4.16 18.62 2.94
CA PHE A 44 3.91 17.19 3.03
C PHE A 44 4.75 16.45 1.99
N TRP A 45 5.55 15.47 2.43
CA TRP A 45 6.36 14.63 1.56
C TRP A 45 5.77 13.23 1.39
N TYR A 46 5.80 12.69 0.18
CA TYR A 46 5.40 11.32 -0.14
C TYR A 46 6.33 10.72 -1.19
N SER A 47 6.49 9.39 -1.18
CA SER A 47 7.46 8.66 -2.02
C SER A 47 6.81 7.74 -3.05
N ASP A 48 5.49 7.68 -3.13
CA ASP A 48 4.76 6.92 -4.13
C ASP A 48 4.00 7.87 -5.07
N GLU A 49 4.44 7.93 -6.34
CA GLU A 49 3.89 8.82 -7.36
C GLU A 49 2.40 8.52 -7.65
N SER A 50 1.92 7.30 -7.40
CA SER A 50 0.51 6.92 -7.62
C SER A 50 -0.47 7.73 -6.78
N TYR A 51 -0.04 8.28 -5.65
CA TYR A 51 -0.84 9.14 -4.79
C TYR A 51 -0.86 10.62 -5.18
N GLN A 52 -0.14 11.04 -6.22
CA GLN A 52 -0.02 12.46 -6.57
C GLN A 52 -1.37 13.15 -6.72
N GLU A 53 -2.25 12.61 -7.56
CA GLU A 53 -3.57 13.21 -7.83
C GLU A 53 -4.43 13.27 -6.55
N PHE A 54 -4.34 12.24 -5.72
CA PHE A 54 -5.06 12.19 -4.44
C PHE A 54 -4.59 13.29 -3.49
N PHE A 55 -3.27 13.45 -3.31
CA PHE A 55 -2.75 14.46 -2.38
C PHE A 55 -2.92 15.88 -2.88
N GLU A 56 -2.80 16.13 -4.19
CA GLU A 56 -3.09 17.44 -4.79
C GLU A 56 -4.55 17.84 -4.53
N LYS A 57 -5.49 16.92 -4.73
CA LYS A 57 -6.91 17.15 -4.48
C LYS A 57 -7.21 17.32 -2.98
N ALA A 58 -6.63 16.51 -2.12
CA ALA A 58 -6.81 16.63 -0.68
C ALA A 58 -6.28 17.97 -0.14
N ALA A 59 -5.14 18.44 -0.66
CA ALA A 59 -4.59 19.76 -0.30
C ALA A 59 -5.50 20.90 -0.76
N GLU A 60 -6.10 20.80 -1.96
CA GLU A 60 -7.06 21.79 -2.47
C GLU A 60 -8.34 21.84 -1.59
N GLU A 61 -8.94 20.69 -1.29
CA GLU A 61 -10.13 20.60 -0.43
C GLU A 61 -9.83 21.12 0.98
N TYR A 62 -8.66 20.81 1.54
CA TYR A 62 -8.25 21.29 2.84
C TYR A 62 -8.06 22.83 2.87
N TYR A 63 -7.52 23.38 1.78
CA TYR A 63 -7.42 24.84 1.63
C TYR A 63 -8.79 25.51 1.55
N GLU A 64 -9.75 24.94 0.80
CA GLU A 64 -11.11 25.48 0.71
C GLU A 64 -11.81 25.53 2.08
N ASP A 65 -11.59 24.51 2.92
CA ASP A 65 -12.21 24.40 4.23
C ASP A 65 -11.53 25.25 5.31
N THR A 66 -10.20 25.40 5.25
CA THR A 66 -9.41 25.96 6.36
C THR A 66 -8.66 27.23 6.01
N GLY A 67 -8.40 27.47 4.72
CA GLY A 67 -7.52 28.55 4.24
C GLY A 67 -6.02 28.23 4.42
N ILE A 68 -5.65 27.03 4.84
CA ILE A 68 -4.25 26.59 5.05
C ILE A 68 -3.72 25.97 3.76
N VAL A 69 -2.58 26.48 3.28
CA VAL A 69 -1.92 25.98 2.06
C VAL A 69 -0.99 24.81 2.43
N VAL A 70 -1.26 23.62 1.88
CA VAL A 70 -0.39 22.45 1.97
C VAL A 70 0.35 22.26 0.65
N ASP A 71 1.68 22.21 0.67
CA ASP A 71 2.50 21.84 -0.49
C ASP A 71 2.85 20.36 -0.39
N ALA A 72 2.18 19.54 -1.20
CA ALA A 72 2.46 18.12 -1.30
C ALA A 72 3.58 17.90 -2.33
N GLU A 73 4.71 17.36 -1.89
CA GLU A 73 5.91 17.17 -2.69
C GLU A 73 6.26 15.69 -2.82
N TYR A 74 6.32 15.20 -4.07
CA TYR A 74 6.85 13.88 -4.37
C TYR A 74 8.38 13.86 -4.19
N GLN A 75 8.88 12.87 -3.48
CA GLN A 75 10.28 12.65 -3.20
C GLN A 75 10.72 11.29 -3.76
N ASP A 76 11.34 11.30 -4.92
CA ASP A 76 11.94 10.10 -5.52
C ASP A 76 13.24 9.76 -4.79
N SER A 77 13.17 8.98 -3.73
CA SER A 77 14.34 8.56 -2.97
C SER A 77 14.22 7.09 -2.58
N MET A 78 15.26 6.30 -2.92
CA MET A 78 15.39 4.92 -2.45
C MET A 78 15.61 4.85 -0.93
N ASP A 79 16.17 5.92 -0.34
CA ASP A 79 16.45 6.03 1.10
C ASP A 79 15.62 7.17 1.70
N TYR A 80 14.30 7.09 1.52
CA TYR A 80 13.36 8.16 1.88
C TYR A 80 13.45 8.57 3.36
N MET A 81 13.48 7.62 4.29
CA MET A 81 13.61 7.91 5.72
C MET A 81 14.94 8.57 6.05
N ASP A 82 16.04 8.14 5.43
CA ASP A 82 17.34 8.79 5.58
C ASP A 82 17.33 10.23 5.04
N ALA A 83 16.57 10.49 3.97
CA ALA A 83 16.39 11.85 3.45
C ALA A 83 15.65 12.74 4.46
N VAL A 84 14.52 12.27 5.02
CA VAL A 84 13.77 12.99 6.06
C VAL A 84 14.64 13.26 7.29
N TYR A 85 15.38 12.24 7.76
CA TYR A 85 16.31 12.37 8.88
C TYR A 85 17.40 13.41 8.60
N THR A 86 18.03 13.32 7.43
CA THR A 86 19.15 14.19 7.05
C THR A 86 18.74 15.66 7.00
N VAL A 87 17.64 16.00 6.31
CA VAL A 87 17.19 17.40 6.22
C VAL A 87 16.75 17.94 7.58
N THR A 88 16.13 17.11 8.42
CA THR A 88 15.73 17.48 9.78
C THR A 88 16.94 17.77 10.65
N MET A 89 17.99 16.95 10.59
CA MET A 89 19.22 17.13 11.39
C MET A 89 20.08 18.30 10.90
N GLN A 90 20.02 18.63 9.63
CA GLN A 90 20.76 19.77 9.06
C GLN A 90 20.07 21.12 9.33
N GLY A 91 18.83 21.10 9.81
CA GLY A 91 18.04 22.31 10.04
C GLY A 91 17.64 23.00 8.72
N GLU A 92 17.59 22.23 7.64
CA GLU A 92 17.05 22.66 6.35
C GLU A 92 15.53 22.61 6.36
N ALA A 93 14.88 23.01 5.28
CA ALA A 93 13.43 22.88 5.16
C ALA A 93 13.06 21.39 5.18
N PHE A 94 12.39 20.94 6.23
CA PHE A 94 11.94 19.58 6.42
C PHE A 94 10.40 19.53 6.34
N PRO A 95 9.81 18.37 6.01
CA PRO A 95 8.35 18.27 5.92
C PRO A 95 7.70 18.37 7.31
N ASP A 96 6.53 19.03 7.36
CA ASP A 96 5.66 19.00 8.54
C ASP A 96 4.96 17.65 8.68
N LEU A 97 4.67 17.03 7.54
CA LEU A 97 4.04 15.73 7.38
C LEU A 97 4.84 14.92 6.36
N TYR A 98 4.91 13.63 6.54
CA TYR A 98 5.53 12.73 5.55
C TYR A 98 4.90 11.34 5.59
N MET A 99 4.82 10.70 4.41
CA MET A 99 4.29 9.36 4.23
C MET A 99 5.41 8.32 4.42
N ILE A 100 5.13 7.24 5.15
CA ILE A 100 6.07 6.11 5.33
C ILE A 100 5.33 4.77 5.27
N GLY A 101 6.07 3.70 5.06
CA GLY A 101 5.63 2.34 5.32
C GLY A 101 5.45 2.07 6.83
N SER A 102 4.57 1.15 7.18
CA SER A 102 4.37 0.78 8.59
C SER A 102 5.59 0.10 9.22
N ASP A 103 6.45 -0.48 8.42
CA ASP A 103 7.74 -1.08 8.80
C ASP A 103 8.79 -0.02 9.18
N GLU A 104 8.65 1.21 8.71
CA GLU A 104 9.53 2.34 9.02
C GLU A 104 9.11 3.11 10.30
N LEU A 105 7.93 2.82 10.87
CA LEU A 105 7.40 3.58 12.01
C LEU A 105 8.30 3.52 13.25
N GLU A 106 8.88 2.36 13.53
CA GLU A 106 9.83 2.22 14.65
C GLU A 106 11.06 3.09 14.44
N GLU A 107 11.60 3.11 13.25
CA GLU A 107 12.76 3.92 12.88
C GLU A 107 12.45 5.41 13.01
N ALA A 108 11.31 5.86 12.48
CA ALA A 108 10.85 7.23 12.63
C ALA A 108 10.71 7.65 14.10
N TYR A 109 10.19 6.76 14.95
CA TYR A 109 10.11 7.00 16.39
C TYR A 109 11.50 7.10 17.04
N LEU A 110 12.40 6.17 16.73
CA LEU A 110 13.76 6.12 17.33
C LEU A 110 14.58 7.34 16.92
N TYR A 111 14.43 7.83 15.73
CA TYR A 111 15.07 9.06 15.24
C TYR A 111 14.43 10.35 15.82
N GLY A 112 13.31 10.22 16.55
CA GLY A 112 12.60 11.37 17.10
C GLY A 112 11.82 12.17 16.08
N LEU A 113 11.58 11.62 14.91
CA LEU A 113 10.86 12.25 13.80
C LEU A 113 9.34 12.13 13.94
N ALA A 114 8.85 11.07 14.60
CA ALA A 114 7.42 10.84 14.81
C ALA A 114 6.88 11.54 16.07
N ALA A 115 5.78 12.27 15.94
CA ALA A 115 5.01 12.82 17.05
C ALA A 115 3.86 11.88 17.43
N GLU A 116 3.49 11.85 18.73
CA GLU A 116 2.32 11.11 19.19
C GLU A 116 1.03 11.67 18.56
N ASN A 117 0.22 10.79 17.96
CA ASN A 117 -1.09 11.16 17.47
C ASN A 117 -2.07 11.24 18.64
N THR A 118 -2.47 12.45 18.99
CA THR A 118 -3.38 12.72 20.12
C THR A 118 -4.85 12.53 19.79
N ALA A 119 -5.19 12.20 18.54
CA ALA A 119 -6.54 11.94 18.05
C ALA A 119 -6.79 10.43 17.80
N SER A 120 -6.05 9.54 18.46
CA SER A 120 -6.11 8.09 18.27
C SER A 120 -7.53 7.51 18.42
N ASP A 121 -8.32 8.03 19.38
CA ASP A 121 -9.71 7.59 19.62
C ASP A 121 -10.60 7.66 18.36
N ILE A 122 -10.34 8.60 17.45
CA ILE A 122 -11.09 8.74 16.20
C ILE A 122 -10.77 7.56 15.28
N TYR A 123 -9.50 7.21 15.17
CA TYR A 123 -9.04 6.15 14.25
C TYR A 123 -9.41 4.76 14.77
N GLU A 124 -9.35 4.50 16.07
CA GLU A 124 -9.76 3.22 16.67
C GLU A 124 -11.21 2.84 16.33
N SER A 125 -12.07 3.83 16.07
CA SER A 125 -13.48 3.61 15.78
C SER A 125 -13.85 3.67 14.29
N THR A 126 -12.96 4.18 13.44
CA THR A 126 -13.30 4.51 12.02
C THR A 126 -12.47 3.76 10.99
N VAL A 127 -11.32 3.20 11.38
CA VAL A 127 -10.44 2.46 10.47
C VAL A 127 -10.27 1.00 10.90
N ALA A 128 -9.74 0.17 10.01
CA ALA A 128 -9.48 -1.23 10.30
C ALA A 128 -8.49 -1.39 11.47
N ALA A 129 -8.74 -2.37 12.36
CA ALA A 129 -7.95 -2.57 13.57
C ALA A 129 -6.45 -2.82 13.29
N ASN A 130 -6.13 -3.49 12.18
CA ASN A 130 -4.76 -3.70 11.74
C ASN A 130 -4.06 -2.42 11.27
N ALA A 131 -4.79 -1.48 10.66
CA ALA A 131 -4.24 -0.16 10.31
C ALA A 131 -3.92 0.65 11.58
N VAL A 132 -4.77 0.57 12.62
CA VAL A 132 -4.47 1.14 13.94
C VAL A 132 -3.21 0.49 14.54
N THR A 133 -3.12 -0.84 14.49
CA THR A 133 -1.95 -1.58 15.00
C THR A 133 -0.68 -1.18 14.26
N ALA A 134 -0.73 -1.08 12.92
CA ALA A 134 0.40 -0.68 12.09
C ALA A 134 0.86 0.77 12.34
N SER A 135 -0.04 1.64 12.82
CA SER A 135 0.25 3.03 13.18
C SER A 135 0.67 3.21 14.65
N THR A 136 0.78 2.10 15.40
CA THR A 136 1.02 2.09 16.85
C THR A 136 2.41 1.52 17.18
N TYR A 137 3.16 2.21 18.03
CA TYR A 137 4.41 1.75 18.60
C TYR A 137 4.42 2.00 20.11
N LYS A 138 4.84 0.99 20.91
CA LYS A 138 4.83 1.08 22.38
C LYS A 138 3.51 1.59 22.97
N GLU A 139 2.42 0.97 22.53
CA GLU A 139 1.04 1.26 22.99
C GLU A 139 0.52 2.66 22.67
N LYS A 140 1.20 3.41 21.79
CA LYS A 140 0.79 4.75 21.35
C LYS A 140 0.80 4.86 19.84
N MET A 141 -0.17 5.56 19.32
CA MET A 141 -0.23 5.87 17.89
C MET A 141 0.73 7.03 17.56
N TYR A 142 1.57 6.85 16.53
CA TYR A 142 2.53 7.84 16.05
C TYR A 142 2.33 8.20 14.57
N ALA A 143 1.38 7.57 13.92
CA ALA A 143 1.06 7.86 12.53
C ALA A 143 -0.46 8.02 12.35
N TYR A 144 -0.84 8.58 11.21
CA TYR A 144 -2.22 8.62 10.73
C TYR A 144 -2.34 7.52 9.67
N PRO A 145 -3.16 6.46 9.87
CA PRO A 145 -3.33 5.43 8.86
C PRO A 145 -3.96 6.03 7.60
N LEU A 146 -3.29 5.86 6.47
CA LEU A 146 -3.70 6.39 5.18
C LEU A 146 -4.35 5.32 4.32
N SER A 147 -3.62 4.23 4.08
CA SER A 147 -4.05 3.11 3.25
C SER A 147 -3.43 1.81 3.74
N TYR A 148 -3.92 0.71 3.26
CA TYR A 148 -3.25 -0.59 3.40
C TYR A 148 -3.50 -1.42 2.14
N ASN A 149 -2.51 -2.21 1.77
CA ASN A 149 -2.63 -3.14 0.66
C ASN A 149 -3.00 -4.54 1.18
N THR A 150 -3.80 -5.27 0.42
CA THR A 150 -4.23 -6.63 0.77
C THR A 150 -4.46 -7.45 -0.50
N CYS A 151 -4.26 -8.77 -0.38
CA CYS A 151 -4.66 -9.68 -1.45
C CYS A 151 -6.18 -9.68 -1.62
N LEU A 152 -6.61 -9.63 -2.85
CA LEU A 152 -7.99 -9.70 -3.28
C LEU A 152 -8.15 -10.89 -4.22
N PHE A 153 -9.25 -11.60 -4.08
CA PHE A 153 -9.69 -12.59 -5.04
C PHE A 153 -10.70 -11.96 -5.98
N VAL A 154 -10.42 -11.98 -7.28
CA VAL A 154 -11.25 -11.36 -8.31
C VAL A 154 -11.72 -12.43 -9.28
N TYR A 155 -12.97 -12.39 -9.72
CA TYR A 155 -13.50 -13.35 -10.66
C TYR A 155 -14.47 -12.74 -11.68
N LYS A 156 -14.55 -13.35 -12.87
CA LYS A 156 -15.45 -12.94 -13.94
C LYS A 156 -16.89 -13.33 -13.64
N ASN A 157 -17.81 -12.37 -13.82
CA ASN A 157 -19.24 -12.58 -13.66
C ASN A 157 -19.81 -13.56 -14.69
N GLY A 158 -20.82 -14.32 -14.26
CA GLY A 158 -21.63 -15.17 -15.13
C GLY A 158 -21.06 -16.57 -15.43
N TYR A 159 -19.93 -16.92 -14.84
CA TYR A 159 -19.34 -18.27 -14.96
C TYR A 159 -19.66 -19.15 -13.77
N PHE A 160 -19.75 -18.59 -12.59
CA PHE A 160 -20.07 -19.33 -11.37
C PHE A 160 -21.55 -19.13 -11.01
N GLU A 161 -22.25 -20.19 -10.61
CA GLU A 161 -23.63 -20.09 -10.12
C GLU A 161 -23.74 -19.36 -8.78
N THR A 162 -22.69 -19.51 -7.97
CA THR A 162 -22.48 -18.82 -6.69
C THR A 162 -21.05 -18.37 -6.62
N GLU A 163 -20.77 -17.33 -5.83
CA GLU A 163 -19.44 -16.85 -5.55
C GLU A 163 -18.49 -18.03 -5.15
N PRO A 164 -17.32 -18.17 -5.79
CA PRO A 164 -16.37 -19.25 -5.47
C PRO A 164 -15.61 -18.92 -4.19
N GLU A 165 -16.12 -19.41 -3.06
CA GLU A 165 -15.55 -19.17 -1.72
C GLU A 165 -14.27 -19.98 -1.44
N THR A 166 -13.92 -20.95 -2.30
CA THR A 166 -12.75 -21.82 -2.12
C THR A 166 -12.08 -22.14 -3.45
N LEU A 167 -10.78 -22.44 -3.42
CA LEU A 167 -10.07 -22.93 -4.60
C LEU A 167 -10.67 -24.23 -5.16
N GLN A 168 -11.22 -25.09 -4.29
CA GLN A 168 -11.90 -26.31 -4.71
C GLN A 168 -13.15 -26.00 -5.55
N ALA A 169 -13.89 -24.93 -5.23
CA ALA A 169 -15.06 -24.55 -6.03
C ALA A 169 -14.68 -24.15 -7.47
N ILE A 170 -13.50 -23.57 -7.69
CA ILE A 170 -12.97 -23.25 -9.01
C ILE A 170 -12.61 -24.53 -9.77
N ILE A 171 -11.97 -25.49 -9.08
CA ILE A 171 -11.62 -26.80 -9.66
C ILE A 171 -12.88 -27.57 -10.01
N ASP A 172 -13.88 -27.59 -9.13
CA ASP A 172 -15.16 -28.29 -9.36
C ASP A 172 -15.91 -27.66 -10.54
N TYR A 173 -15.87 -26.33 -10.69
CA TYR A 173 -16.41 -25.65 -11.86
C TYR A 173 -15.82 -26.22 -13.16
N SER A 174 -14.50 -26.42 -13.24
CA SER A 174 -13.84 -26.94 -14.44
C SER A 174 -14.14 -28.42 -14.73
N ASN A 175 -14.51 -29.18 -13.72
CA ASN A 175 -14.93 -30.57 -13.88
C ASN A 175 -16.35 -30.70 -14.44
N ASP A 176 -17.21 -29.76 -14.10
CA ASP A 176 -18.64 -29.77 -14.43
C ASP A 176 -18.98 -28.91 -15.67
N ASN A 177 -18.09 -27.99 -16.05
CA ASN A 177 -18.29 -27.05 -17.15
C ASN A 177 -17.10 -27.04 -18.10
N GLU A 178 -17.34 -26.82 -19.39
CA GLU A 178 -16.29 -26.57 -20.37
C GLU A 178 -16.01 -25.05 -20.38
N PRO A 179 -14.80 -24.61 -20.00
CA PRO A 179 -14.47 -23.18 -20.05
C PRO A 179 -14.61 -22.62 -21.48
N PRO A 180 -14.88 -21.33 -21.65
CA PRO A 180 -14.90 -20.68 -22.96
C PRO A 180 -13.60 -20.91 -23.75
N GLU A 181 -13.68 -20.95 -25.09
CA GLU A 181 -12.53 -21.24 -25.96
C GLU A 181 -11.33 -20.28 -25.76
N ASN A 182 -11.54 -19.06 -25.29
CA ASN A 182 -10.50 -18.07 -25.02
C ASN A 182 -9.88 -18.18 -23.64
N VAL A 183 -10.50 -18.91 -22.70
CA VAL A 183 -9.98 -19.08 -21.35
C VAL A 183 -8.85 -20.12 -21.38
N GLN A 184 -7.70 -19.70 -20.90
CA GLN A 184 -6.49 -20.53 -20.80
C GLN A 184 -6.22 -20.95 -19.36
N TYR A 185 -6.60 -20.13 -18.41
CA TYR A 185 -6.36 -20.32 -16.98
C TYR A 185 -7.65 -20.14 -16.19
N LEU A 186 -7.85 -20.99 -15.20
CA LEU A 186 -9.00 -20.87 -14.28
C LEU A 186 -8.70 -19.84 -13.18
N LEU A 187 -7.46 -19.87 -12.68
CA LEU A 187 -6.96 -18.99 -11.65
C LEU A 187 -5.48 -18.72 -11.92
N GLU A 188 -5.08 -17.46 -11.77
CA GLU A 188 -3.67 -17.05 -11.80
C GLU A 188 -3.35 -16.07 -10.66
N TRP A 189 -2.11 -16.06 -10.23
CA TRP A 189 -1.50 -15.04 -9.37
C TRP A 189 0.02 -15.03 -9.60
N ASP A 190 0.72 -13.97 -9.18
CA ASP A 190 2.19 -13.94 -9.24
C ASP A 190 2.79 -14.78 -8.11
N VAL A 191 3.12 -16.02 -8.44
CA VAL A 191 3.70 -16.99 -7.51
C VAL A 191 5.17 -16.74 -7.18
N ASN A 192 5.76 -15.67 -7.71
CA ASN A 192 7.12 -15.26 -7.39
C ASN A 192 7.15 -14.16 -6.31
N ASP A 193 5.99 -13.63 -5.94
CA ASP A 193 5.87 -12.67 -4.86
C ASP A 193 5.23 -13.30 -3.62
N ALA A 194 6.00 -13.30 -2.53
CA ALA A 194 5.56 -13.85 -1.24
C ALA A 194 4.31 -13.16 -0.68
N PHE A 195 3.98 -11.96 -1.12
CA PHE A 195 2.76 -11.26 -0.73
C PHE A 195 1.51 -12.04 -1.15
N TYR A 196 1.48 -12.53 -2.39
CA TYR A 196 0.36 -13.33 -2.92
C TYR A 196 0.38 -14.79 -2.42
N ASP A 197 1.54 -15.29 -2.03
CA ASP A 197 1.68 -16.65 -1.51
C ASP A 197 1.36 -16.75 -0.01
N PHE A 198 1.50 -15.66 0.73
CA PHE A 198 1.30 -15.64 2.17
C PHE A 198 -0.10 -16.14 2.63
N PRO A 199 -1.23 -15.86 1.94
CA PRO A 199 -2.52 -16.43 2.31
C PRO A 199 -2.54 -17.95 2.42
N PHE A 200 -1.75 -18.67 1.62
CA PHE A 200 -1.67 -20.13 1.63
C PHE A 200 -1.01 -20.69 2.88
N ILE A 201 -0.13 -19.94 3.52
CA ILE A 201 0.63 -20.33 4.73
C ILE A 201 0.23 -19.55 5.98
N SER A 202 -0.73 -18.64 5.89
CA SER A 202 -1.09 -17.70 6.96
C SER A 202 -1.63 -18.38 8.23
N ASN A 203 -2.16 -19.60 8.13
CA ASN A 203 -2.68 -20.35 9.26
C ASN A 203 -1.57 -21.02 10.09
N SER A 204 -0.46 -21.35 9.47
CA SER A 204 0.67 -22.04 10.12
C SER A 204 1.75 -21.11 10.61
N VAL A 205 1.75 -19.83 10.18
CA VAL A 205 2.78 -18.84 10.50
C VAL A 205 2.20 -17.71 11.33
N SER A 206 2.92 -17.27 12.35
CA SER A 206 2.55 -16.13 13.17
C SER A 206 3.73 -15.21 13.43
N PHE A 207 3.47 -13.92 13.47
CA PHE A 207 4.43 -12.88 13.81
C PHE A 207 4.12 -12.35 15.20
N VAL A 208 5.08 -12.47 16.10
CA VAL A 208 4.93 -12.08 17.52
C VAL A 208 6.12 -11.21 17.91
N LYS A 209 5.87 -10.09 18.56
CA LYS A 209 6.94 -9.29 19.17
C LYS A 209 7.34 -9.90 20.50
N ASP A 210 8.64 -10.00 20.76
CA ASP A 210 9.17 -10.43 22.06
C ASP A 210 9.19 -9.26 23.08
N GLU A 211 9.72 -9.52 24.29
CA GLU A 211 9.77 -8.52 25.37
C GLU A 211 10.63 -7.28 25.05
N VAL A 212 11.49 -7.36 24.03
CA VAL A 212 12.35 -6.27 23.56
C VAL A 212 11.91 -5.71 22.21
N GLU A 213 10.64 -5.95 21.84
CA GLU A 213 10.00 -5.49 20.60
C GLU A 213 10.60 -6.09 19.30
N THR A 214 11.41 -7.14 19.42
CA THR A 214 11.95 -7.82 18.23
C THR A 214 10.88 -8.74 17.63
N MET A 215 10.64 -8.61 16.31
CA MET A 215 9.72 -9.49 15.60
C MET A 215 10.25 -10.92 15.55
N GLN A 216 9.46 -11.84 16.05
CA GLN A 216 9.71 -13.29 15.99
C GLN A 216 8.73 -13.93 15.04
N VAL A 217 9.22 -14.81 14.18
CA VAL A 217 8.39 -15.65 13.32
C VAL A 217 8.27 -17.02 13.97
N ASN A 218 7.05 -17.38 14.34
CA ASN A 218 6.74 -18.71 14.84
C ASN A 218 5.92 -19.46 13.81
N TYR A 219 6.11 -20.76 13.70
CA TYR A 219 5.33 -21.60 12.81
C TYR A 219 5.07 -22.98 13.46
N ASP A 220 3.93 -23.57 13.10
CA ASP A 220 3.60 -24.97 13.38
C ASP A 220 4.13 -25.82 12.23
N GLU A 221 5.12 -26.68 12.49
CA GLU A 221 5.84 -27.45 11.47
C GLU A 221 4.91 -28.41 10.70
N ASP A 222 3.99 -29.07 11.40
CA ASP A 222 3.10 -30.04 10.77
C ASP A 222 2.10 -29.31 9.86
N LEU A 223 1.47 -28.24 10.35
CA LEU A 223 0.53 -27.43 9.60
C LEU A 223 1.21 -26.70 8.43
N TYR A 224 2.43 -26.19 8.64
CA TYR A 224 3.20 -25.54 7.59
C TYR A 224 3.53 -26.48 6.41
N ASN A 225 3.85 -27.73 6.71
CA ASN A 225 4.06 -28.75 5.68
C ASN A 225 2.76 -29.08 4.92
N GLU A 226 1.61 -29.13 5.60
CA GLU A 226 0.31 -29.31 4.96
C GLU A 226 -0.04 -28.11 4.06
N ASP A 227 0.21 -26.88 4.51
CA ASP A 227 0.00 -25.65 3.74
C ASP A 227 0.88 -25.61 2.48
N LEU A 228 2.17 -25.99 2.59
CA LEU A 228 3.07 -26.06 1.43
C LEU A 228 2.66 -27.15 0.43
N GLU A 229 2.18 -28.29 0.91
CA GLU A 229 1.65 -29.35 0.03
C GLU A 229 0.39 -28.85 -0.71
N PHE A 230 -0.52 -28.17 -0.02
CA PHE A 230 -1.71 -27.55 -0.62
C PHE A 230 -1.33 -26.48 -1.64
N PHE A 231 -0.36 -25.60 -1.34
CA PHE A 231 0.15 -24.60 -2.27
C PHE A 231 0.71 -25.25 -3.54
N SER A 232 1.57 -26.27 -3.39
CA SER A 232 2.14 -27.00 -4.53
C SER A 232 1.07 -27.68 -5.40
N GLN A 233 0.06 -28.31 -4.77
CA GLN A 233 -1.06 -28.92 -5.49
C GLN A 233 -1.91 -27.88 -6.22
N SER A 234 -2.05 -26.67 -5.65
CA SER A 234 -2.76 -25.57 -6.29
C SER A 234 -2.05 -25.11 -7.55
N LEU A 235 -0.71 -24.93 -7.53
CA LEU A 235 0.06 -24.60 -8.73
C LEU A 235 -0.13 -25.61 -9.85
N GLU A 236 -0.11 -26.91 -9.51
CA GLU A 236 -0.32 -28.01 -10.48
C GLU A 236 -1.75 -27.98 -11.04
N SER A 237 -2.75 -27.80 -10.16
CA SER A 237 -4.17 -27.82 -10.53
C SER A 237 -4.56 -26.68 -11.47
N PHE A 238 -3.99 -25.50 -11.25
CA PHE A 238 -4.23 -24.32 -12.08
C PHE A 238 -3.23 -24.16 -13.22
N SER A 239 -2.23 -25.06 -13.33
CA SER A 239 -1.20 -25.07 -14.37
C SER A 239 -0.38 -23.76 -14.44
N ILE A 240 -0.09 -23.16 -13.28
CA ILE A 240 0.66 -21.91 -13.20
C ILE A 240 2.14 -22.15 -13.50
N ASP A 241 2.67 -21.42 -14.47
CA ASP A 241 4.09 -21.47 -14.83
C ASP A 241 4.85 -20.34 -14.14
N ALA A 242 5.51 -20.65 -13.03
CA ALA A 242 6.31 -19.70 -12.26
C ALA A 242 7.45 -19.02 -13.07
N SER A 243 7.81 -19.56 -14.24
CA SER A 243 8.87 -18.96 -15.08
C SER A 243 8.38 -17.80 -15.93
N THR A 244 7.08 -17.65 -16.11
CA THR A 244 6.46 -16.67 -17.03
C THR A 244 5.44 -15.76 -16.36
N VAL A 245 4.79 -16.23 -15.27
CA VAL A 245 3.80 -15.46 -14.55
C VAL A 245 4.43 -14.26 -13.85
N THR A 246 3.76 -13.12 -13.96
CA THR A 246 4.08 -11.87 -13.27
C THR A 246 2.77 -11.18 -12.95
N GLU A 247 2.73 -10.29 -11.97
CA GLU A 247 1.54 -9.49 -11.66
C GLU A 247 0.97 -8.79 -12.91
N ALA A 248 1.82 -8.18 -13.73
CA ALA A 248 1.40 -7.53 -14.97
C ALA A 248 0.78 -8.51 -15.97
N SER A 249 1.26 -9.76 -16.06
CA SER A 249 0.67 -10.77 -16.92
C SER A 249 -0.68 -11.25 -16.39
N VAL A 250 -0.83 -11.43 -15.09
CA VAL A 250 -2.08 -11.82 -14.43
C VAL A 250 -3.17 -10.82 -14.75
N ILE A 251 -2.95 -9.52 -14.50
CA ILE A 251 -3.89 -8.43 -14.80
C ILE A 251 -4.21 -8.37 -16.31
N SER A 252 -3.20 -8.50 -17.18
CA SER A 252 -3.39 -8.47 -18.63
C SER A 252 -4.24 -9.64 -19.10
N ASP A 253 -4.00 -10.86 -18.61
CA ASP A 253 -4.71 -12.05 -19.05
C ASP A 253 -6.16 -12.07 -18.54
N PHE A 254 -6.41 -11.53 -17.36
CA PHE A 254 -7.76 -11.30 -16.87
C PHE A 254 -8.51 -10.27 -17.71
N ASN A 255 -7.90 -9.12 -18.01
CA ASN A 255 -8.50 -8.09 -18.86
C ASN A 255 -8.81 -8.61 -20.29
N ASP A 256 -7.94 -9.47 -20.82
CA ASP A 256 -8.12 -10.12 -22.12
C ASP A 256 -9.16 -11.26 -22.10
N GLY A 257 -9.69 -11.62 -20.93
CA GLY A 257 -10.63 -12.73 -20.74
C GLY A 257 -10.00 -14.12 -20.93
N LYS A 258 -8.67 -14.24 -20.74
CA LYS A 258 -7.94 -15.51 -20.78
C LYS A 258 -7.96 -16.22 -19.44
N THR A 259 -8.20 -15.47 -18.36
CA THR A 259 -8.28 -15.97 -16.98
C THR A 259 -9.68 -15.71 -16.40
N LEU A 260 -10.24 -16.68 -15.67
CA LEU A 260 -11.55 -16.52 -15.01
C LEU A 260 -11.43 -15.91 -13.62
N CYS A 261 -10.39 -16.27 -12.89
CA CYS A 261 -10.14 -15.81 -11.53
C CYS A 261 -8.69 -15.37 -11.39
N GLU A 262 -8.45 -14.38 -10.55
CA GLU A 262 -7.09 -13.96 -10.20
C GLU A 262 -6.97 -13.58 -8.73
N ILE A 263 -5.74 -13.69 -8.20
CA ILE A 263 -5.38 -13.08 -6.92
C ILE A 263 -4.43 -11.92 -7.24
N ILE A 264 -4.88 -10.73 -6.89
CA ILE A 264 -4.13 -9.48 -7.05
C ILE A 264 -4.08 -8.72 -5.74
N ASP A 265 -3.33 -7.64 -5.69
CA ASP A 265 -3.38 -6.72 -4.58
C ASP A 265 -4.47 -5.64 -4.78
N SER A 266 -4.81 -4.94 -3.69
CA SER A 266 -5.82 -3.88 -3.75
C SER A 266 -5.38 -2.66 -4.56
N ASP A 267 -4.08 -2.42 -4.71
CA ASP A 267 -3.55 -1.29 -5.47
C ASP A 267 -3.67 -1.56 -6.97
N SER A 268 -3.62 -2.83 -7.37
CA SER A 268 -3.74 -3.28 -8.76
C SER A 268 -5.17 -3.26 -9.33
N VAL A 269 -6.20 -3.09 -8.48
CA VAL A 269 -7.60 -2.99 -8.94
C VAL A 269 -7.80 -1.89 -9.98
N ALA A 270 -7.04 -0.79 -9.88
CA ALA A 270 -7.08 0.29 -10.86
C ALA A 270 -6.63 -0.15 -12.27
N GLY A 271 -5.89 -1.24 -12.39
CA GLY A 271 -5.45 -1.84 -13.66
C GLY A 271 -6.51 -2.70 -14.34
N LEU A 272 -7.61 -3.05 -13.64
CA LEU A 272 -8.69 -3.85 -14.19
C LEU A 272 -9.55 -3.02 -15.15
N THR A 273 -9.96 -3.65 -16.23
CA THR A 273 -10.81 -3.02 -17.26
C THR A 273 -12.18 -3.67 -17.33
N GLY A 274 -13.20 -2.88 -17.67
CA GLY A 274 -14.58 -3.38 -17.73
C GLY A 274 -15.27 -3.37 -16.36
N THR A 275 -16.46 -3.99 -16.31
CA THR A 275 -17.31 -4.07 -15.12
C THR A 275 -17.93 -5.45 -14.96
N ASP A 276 -17.37 -6.45 -15.64
CA ASP A 276 -17.86 -7.82 -15.69
C ASP A 276 -17.15 -8.77 -14.72
N TYR A 277 -16.72 -8.22 -13.59
CA TYR A 277 -16.05 -8.94 -12.52
C TYR A 277 -16.58 -8.54 -11.14
N GLU A 278 -16.29 -9.36 -10.14
CA GLU A 278 -16.52 -9.10 -8.71
C GLU A 278 -15.24 -9.38 -7.90
N ILE A 279 -15.18 -8.78 -6.69
CA ILE A 279 -14.05 -8.84 -5.76
C ILE A 279 -14.51 -9.44 -4.44
#